data_cae5d483576819d20315663ce573769f
#
_entry.id   cae5d483576819d20315663ce573769f
#
_cell.length_a   1.000
_cell.length_b   1.000
_cell.length_c   1.000
_cell.angle_alpha   90.00
_cell.angle_beta   90.00
_cell.angle_gamma   90.00
#
_symmetry.space_group_name_H-M   'P 1'
#
loop_
_entity.id
_entity.type
_entity.pdbx_description
1 polymer ?
#
loop_
_entity_poly.entity_id
_entity_poly.type
_entity_poly.pdbx_seq_one_letter_code
_entity_poly.pdbx_strand_id
1 'polypeptide(L)'
;MTVNLYIGIDLGTSAAKLLLMDAEGRVLNVVSKEYPLEFPKPGWSQQAPEDWRMAVLEGIPELLRDFDGARVAGIGCGGQMHGLVILDENDNVIRPAILWNDGRTESQVEYLNETIGKAQLSQWTANIAFAGFTAPKVLWVRENEPENFAKIAKVMLPKDYINYILTGVHACDYSDASGMLLLDVERKCWSREMLDICGLSESQMPRLVESFDCIGTVKPEIAKALGISPAVKVAGGAGDNAAAAVGTGVVGQGGCNISLGTSGTVFVSSASFGVDPNNALHAFAHADGGWHLMGCMLSAASCNKWLCEDILKTTDYAAEQTGITPDMLGRNPVFFLPYLMGERSPINDTNARGTFIGMTMDTPRSGLVQAVLEGVAFAIRDSVEVAKGLGIPLTSSKICGGGAKSPLWKTIMANVLNMELECLESEQGPGMGGAMLAMVACGEYDSVQAVCDKFVHVASRVTPDPELAARYEKRYQQFREIYPACRDLFRKLKTDM
;
A
#
# COMPACT_ATOMS: atom_id res chain seq x y z
N MET A 1 30.38 -9.24 -21.97
CA MET A 1 30.27 -9.05 -20.51
C MET A 1 29.08 -9.82 -20.05
N THR A 2 29.18 -10.58 -18.97
CA THR A 2 28.01 -11.27 -18.37
C THR A 2 27.13 -10.23 -17.70
N VAL A 3 25.86 -10.18 -18.10
CA VAL A 3 24.86 -9.24 -17.55
C VAL A 3 24.53 -9.59 -16.10
N ASN A 4 24.53 -8.58 -15.22
CA ASN A 4 24.18 -8.73 -13.81
C ASN A 4 22.71 -9.18 -13.62
N LEU A 5 22.45 -9.89 -12.53
CA LEU A 5 21.12 -10.30 -12.12
C LEU A 5 20.75 -9.61 -10.79
N TYR A 6 19.46 -9.34 -10.64
CA TYR A 6 18.88 -8.71 -9.45
C TYR A 6 17.68 -9.49 -8.96
N ILE A 7 17.59 -9.68 -7.65
CA ILE A 7 16.48 -10.36 -7.02
C ILE A 7 15.59 -9.33 -6.33
N GLY A 8 14.32 -9.32 -6.73
CA GLY A 8 13.26 -8.61 -6.02
C GLY A 8 12.45 -9.57 -5.17
N ILE A 9 12.23 -9.21 -3.91
CA ILE A 9 11.39 -9.96 -2.99
C ILE A 9 10.14 -9.12 -2.71
N ASP A 10 8.96 -9.69 -2.90
CA ASP A 10 7.68 -9.18 -2.44
C ASP A 10 7.22 -10.04 -1.27
N LEU A 11 7.42 -9.56 -0.05
CA LEU A 11 7.05 -10.23 1.19
C LEU A 11 5.59 -9.88 1.53
N GLY A 12 4.64 -10.56 0.87
CA GLY A 12 3.21 -10.33 1.07
C GLY A 12 2.65 -10.98 2.34
N THR A 13 1.35 -10.86 2.56
CA THR A 13 0.68 -11.43 3.74
C THR A 13 0.53 -12.96 3.65
N SER A 14 0.31 -13.51 2.46
CA SER A 14 0.05 -14.95 2.28
C SER A 14 1.20 -15.70 1.63
N ALA A 15 2.15 -15.00 1.00
CA ALA A 15 3.26 -15.59 0.27
C ALA A 15 4.40 -14.58 0.09
N ALA A 16 5.63 -15.10 -0.03
CA ALA A 16 6.75 -14.36 -0.59
C ALA A 16 6.82 -14.65 -2.10
N LYS A 17 6.72 -13.60 -2.91
CA LYS A 17 6.94 -13.66 -4.36
C LYS A 17 8.35 -13.16 -4.65
N LEU A 18 9.18 -14.04 -5.23
CA LEU A 18 10.56 -13.74 -5.61
C LEU A 18 10.66 -13.59 -7.12
N LEU A 19 11.33 -12.54 -7.57
CA LEU A 19 11.46 -12.18 -8.97
C LEU A 19 12.93 -12.05 -9.31
N LEU A 20 13.37 -12.69 -10.40
CA LEU A 20 14.71 -12.54 -10.98
C LEU A 20 14.64 -11.63 -12.20
N MET A 21 15.44 -10.56 -12.20
CA MET A 21 15.50 -9.58 -13.29
C MET A 21 16.94 -9.39 -13.75
N ASP A 22 17.17 -9.19 -15.02
CA ASP A 22 18.49 -8.80 -15.55
C ASP A 22 18.65 -7.26 -15.58
N ALA A 23 19.89 -6.81 -15.84
CA ALA A 23 20.20 -5.38 -15.90
C ALA A 23 19.52 -4.64 -17.06
N GLU A 24 18.92 -5.35 -18.02
CA GLU A 24 18.09 -4.80 -19.10
C GLU A 24 16.61 -4.70 -18.71
N GLY A 25 16.23 -5.08 -17.47
CA GLY A 25 14.85 -4.97 -16.96
C GLY A 25 13.95 -6.15 -17.31
N ARG A 26 14.48 -7.22 -17.94
CA ARG A 26 13.67 -8.39 -18.28
C ARG A 26 13.49 -9.28 -17.05
N VAL A 27 12.25 -9.63 -16.76
CA VAL A 27 11.91 -10.64 -15.75
C VAL A 27 12.21 -12.01 -16.33
N LEU A 28 13.15 -12.71 -15.71
CA LEU A 28 13.66 -14.01 -16.20
C LEU A 28 12.95 -15.19 -15.53
N ASN A 29 12.59 -15.03 -14.24
CA ASN A 29 11.91 -16.07 -13.47
C ASN A 29 11.13 -15.46 -12.31
N VAL A 30 10.11 -16.18 -11.85
CA VAL A 30 9.30 -15.81 -10.68
C VAL A 30 8.98 -17.09 -9.91
N VAL A 31 9.16 -17.04 -8.58
CA VAL A 31 8.80 -18.12 -7.65
C VAL A 31 7.92 -17.56 -6.56
N SER A 32 6.91 -18.29 -6.14
CA SER A 32 6.04 -17.94 -5.00
C SER A 32 6.11 -19.03 -3.94
N LYS A 33 6.29 -18.60 -2.69
CA LYS A 33 6.32 -19.48 -1.50
C LYS A 33 5.23 -19.03 -0.55
N GLU A 34 4.21 -19.85 -0.40
CA GLU A 34 3.12 -19.63 0.54
C GLU A 34 3.54 -19.95 1.97
N TYR A 35 2.92 -19.28 2.93
CA TYR A 35 3.08 -19.55 4.36
C TYR A 35 1.78 -19.31 5.13
N PRO A 36 1.61 -19.94 6.31
CA PRO A 36 0.38 -19.84 7.07
C PRO A 36 0.14 -18.44 7.62
N LEU A 37 -1.14 -18.12 7.78
CA LEU A 37 -1.62 -16.97 8.53
C LEU A 37 -2.40 -17.48 9.74
N GLU A 38 -2.04 -17.00 10.94
CA GLU A 38 -2.65 -17.44 12.18
C GLU A 38 -3.71 -16.45 12.65
N PHE A 39 -4.86 -17.00 13.08
CA PHE A 39 -5.98 -16.24 13.66
C PHE A 39 -6.30 -16.75 15.08
N PRO A 40 -5.48 -16.41 16.12
CA PRO A 40 -5.63 -16.96 17.46
C PRO A 40 -6.98 -16.65 18.14
N LYS A 41 -7.57 -15.51 17.77
CA LYS A 41 -8.90 -15.07 18.23
C LYS A 41 -9.60 -14.33 17.07
N PRO A 42 -10.94 -14.21 17.10
CA PRO A 42 -11.64 -13.36 16.13
C PRO A 42 -11.05 -11.96 16.06
N GLY A 43 -10.75 -11.49 14.84
CA GLY A 43 -10.14 -10.18 14.58
C GLY A 43 -8.63 -10.09 14.85
N TRP A 44 -7.96 -11.14 15.30
CA TRP A 44 -6.51 -11.20 15.48
C TRP A 44 -5.85 -11.85 14.28
N SER A 45 -4.70 -11.34 13.88
CA SER A 45 -3.91 -11.84 12.75
C SER A 45 -2.42 -11.74 13.08
N GLN A 46 -1.71 -12.87 13.01
CA GLN A 46 -0.28 -12.94 13.30
C GLN A 46 0.43 -13.99 12.44
N GLN A 47 1.75 -13.88 12.34
CA GLN A 47 2.61 -14.82 11.60
C GLN A 47 3.93 -15.05 12.34
N ALA A 48 4.49 -16.25 12.19
CA ALA A 48 5.84 -16.53 12.65
C ALA A 48 6.85 -15.94 11.65
N PRO A 49 7.76 -15.02 12.07
CA PRO A 49 8.80 -14.49 11.17
C PRO A 49 9.71 -15.55 10.55
N GLU A 50 9.83 -16.71 11.20
CA GLU A 50 10.56 -17.85 10.68
C GLU A 50 9.98 -18.41 9.37
N ASP A 51 8.65 -18.37 9.19
CA ASP A 51 8.01 -18.80 7.94
C ASP A 51 8.45 -17.93 6.77
N TRP A 52 8.56 -16.62 6.99
CA TRP A 52 9.09 -15.70 5.98
C TRP A 52 10.56 -15.99 5.65
N ARG A 53 11.37 -16.23 6.70
CA ARG A 53 12.78 -16.60 6.54
C ARG A 53 12.91 -17.86 5.70
N MET A 54 12.16 -18.90 6.00
CA MET A 54 12.18 -20.16 5.25
C MET A 54 11.74 -19.94 3.80
N ALA A 55 10.65 -19.22 3.58
CA ALA A 55 10.14 -18.91 2.24
C ALA A 55 11.19 -18.22 1.35
N VAL A 56 11.94 -17.27 1.92
CA VAL A 56 13.01 -16.55 1.19
C VAL A 56 14.23 -17.46 0.97
N LEU A 57 14.69 -18.17 2.01
CA LEU A 57 15.89 -19.01 1.92
C LEU A 57 15.71 -20.25 1.02
N GLU A 58 14.49 -20.78 0.91
CA GLU A 58 14.15 -21.87 -0.01
C GLU A 58 13.81 -21.35 -1.42
N GLY A 59 13.17 -20.18 -1.48
CA GLY A 59 12.71 -19.62 -2.74
C GLY A 59 13.84 -19.08 -3.63
N ILE A 60 14.90 -18.48 -3.06
CA ILE A 60 16.02 -17.96 -3.85
C ILE A 60 16.78 -19.05 -4.60
N PRO A 61 17.18 -20.20 -3.99
CA PRO A 61 17.78 -21.29 -4.74
C PRO A 61 16.87 -21.87 -5.84
N GLU A 62 15.55 -21.92 -5.59
CA GLU A 62 14.57 -22.34 -6.60
C GLU A 62 14.49 -21.34 -7.75
N LEU A 63 14.48 -20.04 -7.44
CA LEU A 63 14.48 -18.94 -8.41
C LEU A 63 15.71 -19.00 -9.34
N LEU A 64 16.85 -19.41 -8.79
CA LEU A 64 18.15 -19.47 -9.49
C LEU A 64 18.46 -20.85 -10.13
N ARG A 65 17.54 -21.82 -10.09
CA ARG A 65 17.78 -23.22 -10.53
C ARG A 65 18.46 -23.31 -11.92
N ASP A 66 18.04 -22.49 -12.86
CA ASP A 66 18.53 -22.48 -14.24
C ASP A 66 19.46 -21.28 -14.55
N PHE A 67 19.91 -20.57 -13.50
CA PHE A 67 20.71 -19.35 -13.62
C PHE A 67 21.97 -19.43 -12.79
N ASP A 68 23.02 -18.75 -13.24
CA ASP A 68 24.28 -18.66 -12.51
C ASP A 68 24.15 -17.64 -11.34
N GLY A 69 24.06 -18.18 -10.11
CA GLY A 69 23.99 -17.36 -8.90
C GLY A 69 25.19 -16.44 -8.66
N ALA A 70 26.35 -16.71 -9.28
CA ALA A 70 27.50 -15.82 -9.22
C ALA A 70 27.26 -14.49 -9.95
N ARG A 71 26.25 -14.41 -10.80
CA ARG A 71 25.85 -13.19 -11.51
C ARG A 71 24.91 -12.29 -10.71
N VAL A 72 24.37 -12.76 -9.57
CA VAL A 72 23.51 -11.93 -8.72
C VAL A 72 24.37 -10.82 -8.12
N ALA A 73 24.00 -9.57 -8.40
CA ALA A 73 24.67 -8.38 -7.92
C ALA A 73 23.96 -7.76 -6.71
N GLY A 74 22.63 -7.83 -6.66
CA GLY A 74 21.83 -7.19 -5.62
C GLY A 74 20.50 -7.88 -5.31
N ILE A 75 20.03 -7.66 -4.09
CA ILE A 75 18.72 -8.08 -3.57
C ILE A 75 18.00 -6.85 -3.01
N GLY A 76 16.71 -6.67 -3.33
CA GLY A 76 15.85 -5.65 -2.73
C GLY A 76 14.51 -6.25 -2.32
N CYS A 77 14.03 -5.88 -1.14
CA CYS A 77 12.80 -6.40 -0.57
C CYS A 77 11.73 -5.31 -0.50
N GLY A 78 10.55 -5.54 -1.10
CA GLY A 78 9.30 -4.89 -0.75
C GLY A 78 8.55 -5.76 0.25
N GLY A 79 7.91 -5.21 1.26
CA GLY A 79 7.26 -6.07 2.24
C GLY A 79 5.99 -5.47 2.84
N GLN A 80 5.09 -6.36 3.30
CA GLN A 80 3.89 -5.95 4.04
C GLN A 80 4.27 -5.04 5.19
N MET A 81 3.60 -3.88 5.24
CA MET A 81 3.92 -2.82 6.18
C MET A 81 3.37 -3.10 7.59
N HIS A 82 3.83 -2.32 8.56
CA HIS A 82 3.23 -2.19 9.90
C HIS A 82 3.36 -3.40 10.83
N GLY A 83 3.77 -4.57 10.36
CA GLY A 83 3.91 -5.77 11.20
C GLY A 83 4.94 -5.58 12.30
N LEU A 84 4.60 -5.92 13.55
CA LEU A 84 5.52 -5.78 14.68
C LEU A 84 6.35 -7.07 14.84
N VAL A 85 7.61 -7.01 14.50
CA VAL A 85 8.63 -8.04 14.81
C VAL A 85 9.51 -7.53 15.95
N ILE A 86 9.66 -8.31 17.01
CA ILE A 86 10.49 -7.97 18.18
C ILE A 86 11.47 -9.10 18.49
N LEU A 87 12.74 -8.71 18.69
CA LEU A 87 13.82 -9.64 19.01
C LEU A 87 14.41 -9.33 20.40
N ASP A 88 14.90 -10.39 21.05
CA ASP A 88 15.66 -10.29 22.30
C ASP A 88 17.16 -9.93 22.03
N GLU A 89 17.97 -9.83 23.09
CA GLU A 89 19.38 -9.53 23.01
C GLU A 89 20.21 -10.59 22.27
N ASN A 90 19.68 -11.81 22.12
CA ASN A 90 20.31 -12.94 21.41
C ASN A 90 19.76 -13.10 19.99
N ASP A 91 19.00 -12.12 19.49
CA ASP A 91 18.33 -12.14 18.18
C ASP A 91 17.25 -13.19 18.00
N ASN A 92 16.72 -13.73 19.11
CA ASN A 92 15.57 -14.62 19.04
C ASN A 92 14.27 -13.83 18.88
N VAL A 93 13.38 -14.32 18.02
CA VAL A 93 12.02 -13.77 17.91
C VAL A 93 11.27 -14.02 19.21
N ILE A 94 10.80 -12.97 19.87
CA ILE A 94 10.13 -13.05 21.17
C ILE A 94 8.72 -13.64 21.03
N ARG A 95 8.04 -13.33 19.96
CA ARG A 95 6.67 -13.78 19.68
C ARG A 95 6.34 -13.70 18.18
N PRO A 96 5.25 -14.38 17.70
CA PRO A 96 4.74 -14.16 16.35
C PRO A 96 4.43 -12.67 16.09
N ALA A 97 4.73 -12.19 14.88
CA ALA A 97 4.49 -10.80 14.49
C ALA A 97 3.01 -10.49 14.43
N ILE A 98 2.58 -9.39 15.07
CA ILE A 98 1.22 -8.85 14.95
C ILE A 98 1.11 -8.11 13.63
N LEU A 99 0.19 -8.51 12.74
CA LEU A 99 0.13 -8.01 11.37
C LEU A 99 -0.70 -6.74 11.20
N TRP A 100 -0.64 -6.17 10.00
CA TRP A 100 -1.34 -4.93 9.62
C TRP A 100 -2.88 -5.02 9.68
N ASN A 101 -3.43 -6.23 9.47
CA ASN A 101 -4.87 -6.52 9.48
C ASN A 101 -5.36 -7.06 10.84
N ASP A 102 -4.55 -6.92 11.89
CA ASP A 102 -4.91 -7.29 13.26
C ASP A 102 -5.70 -6.18 13.96
N GLY A 103 -6.80 -6.54 14.58
CA GLY A 103 -7.71 -5.61 15.27
C GLY A 103 -7.57 -5.56 16.80
N ARG A 104 -6.60 -6.28 17.41
CA ARG A 104 -6.49 -6.38 18.89
C ARG A 104 -6.17 -5.07 19.61
N THR A 105 -5.75 -4.04 18.90
CA THR A 105 -5.20 -2.79 19.44
C THR A 105 -6.23 -1.64 19.52
N GLU A 106 -7.53 -1.93 19.53
CA GLU A 106 -8.59 -0.91 19.51
C GLU A 106 -8.47 0.09 20.68
N SER A 107 -8.22 -0.40 21.91
CA SER A 107 -8.05 0.46 23.10
C SER A 107 -6.80 1.35 23.02
N GLN A 108 -5.71 0.85 22.43
CA GLN A 108 -4.48 1.63 22.25
C GLN A 108 -4.66 2.71 21.17
N VAL A 109 -5.42 2.41 20.11
CA VAL A 109 -5.80 3.40 19.09
C VAL A 109 -6.68 4.49 19.68
N GLU A 110 -7.66 4.13 20.53
CA GLU A 110 -8.50 5.10 21.23
C GLU A 110 -7.65 5.99 22.16
N TYR A 111 -6.76 5.39 22.96
CA TYR A 111 -5.83 6.14 23.82
C TYR A 111 -4.99 7.15 23.00
N LEU A 112 -4.39 6.70 21.91
CA LEU A 112 -3.57 7.57 21.06
C LEU A 112 -4.39 8.69 20.41
N ASN A 113 -5.56 8.38 19.85
CA ASN A 113 -6.35 9.38 19.10
C ASN A 113 -7.13 10.33 20.00
N GLU A 114 -7.63 9.86 21.18
CA GLU A 114 -8.53 10.66 22.02
C GLU A 114 -7.80 11.24 23.24
N THR A 115 -6.85 10.51 23.84
CA THR A 115 -6.12 11.00 25.05
C THR A 115 -4.88 11.80 24.66
N ILE A 116 -4.02 11.27 23.76
CA ILE A 116 -2.88 12.03 23.23
C ILE A 116 -3.40 13.08 22.24
N GLY A 117 -4.32 12.70 21.37
CA GLY A 117 -4.99 13.58 20.43
C GLY A 117 -4.43 13.51 18.99
N LYS A 118 -5.37 13.42 18.03
CA LYS A 118 -5.04 13.30 16.59
C LYS A 118 -4.13 14.42 16.08
N ALA A 119 -4.40 15.67 16.50
CA ALA A 119 -3.59 16.82 16.09
C ALA A 119 -2.14 16.70 16.58
N GLN A 120 -1.93 16.19 17.79
CA GLN A 120 -0.61 16.01 18.37
C GLN A 120 0.15 14.87 17.68
N LEU A 121 -0.53 13.74 17.42
CA LEU A 121 0.05 12.63 16.64
C LEU A 121 0.44 13.09 15.24
N SER A 122 -0.46 13.82 14.57
CA SER A 122 -0.19 14.36 13.23
C SER A 122 1.02 15.31 13.22
N GLN A 123 1.17 16.14 14.25
CA GLN A 123 2.34 17.01 14.40
C GLN A 123 3.65 16.22 14.54
N TRP A 124 3.63 15.10 15.24
CA TRP A 124 4.83 14.30 15.51
C TRP A 124 5.16 13.28 14.45
N THR A 125 4.17 12.81 13.69
CA THR A 125 4.32 11.68 12.75
C THR A 125 3.65 11.88 11.39
N ALA A 126 3.01 13.03 11.15
CA ALA A 126 2.19 13.32 9.97
C ALA A 126 0.94 12.41 9.81
N ASN A 127 0.64 11.57 10.81
CA ASN A 127 -0.46 10.60 10.76
C ASN A 127 -1.23 10.55 12.07
N ILE A 128 -2.40 9.89 12.05
CA ILE A 128 -3.19 9.53 13.23
C ILE A 128 -3.08 8.02 13.47
N ALA A 129 -3.49 7.53 14.64
CA ALA A 129 -3.39 6.11 14.95
C ALA A 129 -4.47 5.27 14.25
N PHE A 130 -4.05 4.12 13.72
CA PHE A 130 -4.89 3.05 13.19
C PHE A 130 -4.43 1.71 13.77
N ALA A 131 -5.35 0.75 13.93
CA ALA A 131 -5.03 -0.57 14.47
C ALA A 131 -3.95 -1.31 13.67
N GLY A 132 -3.89 -1.06 12.36
CA GLY A 132 -2.86 -1.61 11.48
C GLY A 132 -1.45 -1.12 11.78
N PHE A 133 -1.24 0.05 12.37
CA PHE A 133 0.09 0.64 12.58
C PHE A 133 0.87 -0.03 13.73
N THR A 134 2.18 0.17 13.77
CA THR A 134 3.09 -0.56 14.68
C THR A 134 3.01 -0.04 16.12
N ALA A 135 2.94 1.29 16.34
CA ALA A 135 2.92 1.88 17.69
C ALA A 135 1.78 1.34 18.59
N PRO A 136 0.51 1.23 18.13
CA PRO A 136 -0.54 0.59 18.91
C PRO A 136 -0.23 -0.85 19.32
N LYS A 137 0.49 -1.61 18.47
CA LYS A 137 0.90 -3.00 18.78
C LYS A 137 1.98 -3.06 19.84
N VAL A 138 2.93 -2.12 19.83
CA VAL A 138 3.95 -1.98 20.88
C VAL A 138 3.27 -1.70 22.23
N LEU A 139 2.32 -0.76 22.25
CA LEU A 139 1.54 -0.45 23.45
C LEU A 139 0.76 -1.67 23.95
N TRP A 140 0.13 -2.41 23.02
CA TRP A 140 -0.60 -3.62 23.36
C TRP A 140 0.31 -4.68 24.00
N VAL A 141 1.51 -4.92 23.44
CA VAL A 141 2.49 -5.86 24.01
C VAL A 141 2.94 -5.40 25.40
N ARG A 142 3.20 -4.11 25.58
CA ARG A 142 3.57 -3.55 26.89
C ARG A 142 2.51 -3.81 27.96
N GLU A 143 1.24 -3.67 27.61
CA GLU A 143 0.12 -3.80 28.54
C GLU A 143 -0.30 -5.26 28.79
N ASN A 144 -0.27 -6.11 27.76
CA ASN A 144 -0.81 -7.47 27.82
C ASN A 144 0.26 -8.55 27.93
N GLU A 145 1.50 -8.25 27.55
CA GLU A 145 2.64 -9.18 27.57
C GLU A 145 3.90 -8.49 28.15
N PRO A 146 3.84 -7.96 29.41
CA PRO A 146 4.94 -7.15 29.97
C PRO A 146 6.27 -7.90 30.07
N GLU A 147 6.24 -9.22 30.26
CA GLU A 147 7.46 -10.05 30.27
C GLU A 147 8.10 -10.14 28.87
N ASN A 148 7.31 -10.13 27.82
CA ASN A 148 7.80 -10.08 26.43
C ASN A 148 8.32 -8.67 26.12
N PHE A 149 7.59 -7.65 26.53
CA PHE A 149 8.01 -6.25 26.35
C PHE A 149 9.37 -5.97 26.99
N ALA A 150 9.60 -6.47 28.20
CA ALA A 150 10.86 -6.28 28.92
C ALA A 150 12.10 -6.93 28.24
N LYS A 151 11.88 -7.89 27.31
CA LYS A 151 12.96 -8.55 26.58
C LYS A 151 13.31 -7.87 25.25
N ILE A 152 12.54 -6.85 24.82
CA ILE A 152 12.74 -6.22 23.53
C ILE A 152 14.13 -5.56 23.46
N ALA A 153 15.00 -6.08 22.61
CA ALA A 153 16.26 -5.47 22.27
C ALA A 153 16.21 -4.82 20.88
N LYS A 154 15.41 -5.32 19.95
CA LYS A 154 15.24 -4.78 18.61
C LYS A 154 13.76 -4.79 18.19
N VAL A 155 13.33 -3.69 17.60
CA VAL A 155 12.03 -3.56 16.93
C VAL A 155 12.28 -3.54 15.42
N MET A 156 11.49 -4.29 14.65
CA MET A 156 11.62 -4.41 13.18
C MET A 156 10.24 -4.49 12.53
N LEU A 157 10.20 -4.20 11.24
CA LEU A 157 9.11 -4.56 10.34
C LEU A 157 9.38 -5.90 9.63
N PRO A 158 8.41 -6.54 8.99
CA PRO A 158 8.60 -7.84 8.33
C PRO A 158 9.74 -7.86 7.32
N LYS A 159 9.83 -6.84 6.46
CA LYS A 159 10.91 -6.66 5.49
C LYS A 159 12.27 -6.48 6.16
N ASP A 160 12.32 -5.69 7.23
CA ASP A 160 13.56 -5.43 7.96
C ASP A 160 14.12 -6.71 8.58
N TYR A 161 13.24 -7.60 9.06
CA TYR A 161 13.63 -8.91 9.55
C TYR A 161 14.32 -9.75 8.47
N ILE A 162 13.78 -9.77 7.25
CA ILE A 162 14.42 -10.46 6.12
C ILE A 162 15.77 -9.84 5.79
N ASN A 163 15.86 -8.52 5.71
CA ASN A 163 17.10 -7.79 5.48
C ASN A 163 18.14 -8.10 6.59
N TYR A 164 17.68 -8.17 7.83
CA TYR A 164 18.53 -8.54 8.99
C TYR A 164 19.03 -9.98 8.89
N ILE A 165 18.18 -10.93 8.51
CA ILE A 165 18.59 -12.33 8.28
C ILE A 165 19.66 -12.41 7.19
N LEU A 166 19.51 -11.66 6.10
CA LEU A 166 20.45 -11.65 4.98
C LEU A 166 21.79 -11.01 5.35
N THR A 167 21.79 -9.89 6.09
CA THR A 167 22.97 -9.04 6.26
C THR A 167 23.51 -8.96 7.69
N GLY A 168 22.69 -9.20 8.69
CA GLY A 168 22.99 -8.90 10.11
C GLY A 168 22.88 -7.42 10.46
N VAL A 169 22.41 -6.56 9.54
CA VAL A 169 22.30 -5.12 9.78
C VAL A 169 20.88 -4.76 10.20
N HIS A 170 20.73 -4.16 11.37
CA HIS A 170 19.47 -3.64 11.89
C HIS A 170 19.17 -2.27 11.26
N ALA A 171 18.43 -2.26 10.17
CA ALA A 171 18.06 -1.07 9.40
C ALA A 171 16.61 -1.13 8.92
N CYS A 172 16.00 0.04 8.78
CA CYS A 172 14.65 0.22 8.21
C CYS A 172 14.69 1.41 7.25
N ASP A 173 14.03 1.28 6.10
CA ASP A 173 13.90 2.40 5.20
C ASP A 173 12.78 3.37 5.62
N TYR A 174 12.89 4.62 5.18
CA TYR A 174 11.93 5.67 5.57
C TYR A 174 10.51 5.38 5.13
N SER A 175 10.30 4.71 3.97
CA SER A 175 8.95 4.47 3.46
C SER A 175 8.17 3.51 4.35
N ASP A 176 8.81 2.43 4.80
CA ASP A 176 8.21 1.44 5.68
C ASP A 176 8.12 1.97 7.13
N ALA A 177 9.18 2.64 7.62
CA ALA A 177 9.20 3.28 8.94
C ALA A 177 8.08 4.30 9.12
N SER A 178 7.66 5.00 8.06
CA SER A 178 6.53 5.93 8.08
C SER A 178 5.22 5.29 8.55
N GLY A 179 5.02 4.01 8.25
CA GLY A 179 3.85 3.24 8.65
C GLY A 179 3.87 2.75 10.09
N MET A 180 4.94 3.00 10.85
CA MET A 180 5.05 2.57 12.24
C MET A 180 4.30 3.48 13.23
N LEU A 181 3.99 4.74 12.85
CA LEU A 181 3.58 5.83 13.75
C LEU A 181 4.64 6.14 14.82
N LEU A 182 5.90 5.86 14.53
CA LEU A 182 7.07 6.13 15.37
C LEU A 182 8.09 7.05 14.69
N LEU A 183 7.90 7.35 13.39
CA LEU A 183 8.75 8.22 12.58
C LEU A 183 8.16 9.63 12.51
N ASP A 184 8.97 10.67 12.71
CA ASP A 184 8.72 12.02 12.21
C ASP A 184 8.98 12.00 10.69
N VAL A 185 7.90 11.93 9.92
CA VAL A 185 7.96 11.74 8.46
C VAL A 185 8.56 12.96 7.75
N GLU A 186 8.32 14.17 8.27
CA GLU A 186 8.88 15.39 7.72
C GLU A 186 10.40 15.43 7.85
N ARG A 187 10.89 15.14 9.06
CA ARG A 187 12.32 15.22 9.40
C ARG A 187 13.10 13.94 9.11
N LYS A 188 12.38 12.87 8.75
CA LYS A 188 12.96 11.54 8.51
C LYS A 188 13.84 11.07 9.69
N CYS A 189 13.30 11.15 10.91
CA CYS A 189 13.95 10.66 12.13
C CYS A 189 12.92 10.03 13.07
N TRP A 190 13.37 9.22 14.03
CA TRP A 190 12.46 8.68 15.03
C TRP A 190 11.83 9.81 15.87
N SER A 191 10.51 9.76 16.06
CA SER A 191 9.79 10.68 16.93
C SER A 191 10.07 10.33 18.39
N ARG A 192 10.80 11.20 19.08
CA ARG A 192 11.13 10.99 20.49
C ARG A 192 9.87 10.87 21.35
N GLU A 193 8.90 11.72 21.08
CA GLU A 193 7.62 11.74 21.81
C GLU A 193 6.89 10.41 21.66
N MET A 194 6.86 9.84 20.47
CA MET A 194 6.21 8.55 20.23
C MET A 194 6.99 7.38 20.84
N LEU A 195 8.32 7.42 20.79
CA LEU A 195 9.16 6.42 21.48
C LEU A 195 8.91 6.45 22.99
N ASP A 196 8.88 7.64 23.61
CA ASP A 196 8.61 7.81 25.04
C ASP A 196 7.21 7.29 25.41
N ILE A 197 6.17 7.59 24.61
CA ILE A 197 4.81 7.07 24.81
C ILE A 197 4.79 5.54 24.74
N CYS A 198 5.50 4.95 23.78
CA CYS A 198 5.58 3.50 23.62
C CYS A 198 6.50 2.81 24.65
N GLY A 199 7.31 3.57 25.39
CA GLY A 199 8.28 3.05 26.34
C GLY A 199 9.50 2.40 25.65
N LEU A 200 9.85 2.86 24.47
CA LEU A 200 11.00 2.42 23.68
C LEU A 200 12.12 3.45 23.76
N SER A 201 13.37 2.97 23.62
CA SER A 201 14.54 3.79 23.42
C SER A 201 14.98 3.76 21.95
N GLU A 202 15.65 4.81 21.49
CA GLU A 202 16.18 4.85 20.12
C GLU A 202 17.17 3.71 19.83
N SER A 203 17.86 3.20 20.85
CA SER A 203 18.78 2.06 20.72
C SER A 203 18.09 0.74 20.34
N GLN A 204 16.78 0.62 20.59
CA GLN A 204 15.96 -0.54 20.17
C GLN A 204 15.42 -0.39 18.74
N MET A 205 15.55 0.81 18.16
CA MET A 205 15.04 1.11 16.82
C MET A 205 16.11 0.85 15.76
N PRO A 206 15.72 0.45 14.53
CA PRO A 206 16.66 0.25 13.45
C PRO A 206 17.29 1.58 12.98
N ARG A 207 18.50 1.48 12.42
CA ARG A 207 19.09 2.61 11.69
C ARG A 207 18.24 2.96 10.48
N LEU A 208 17.86 4.23 10.35
CA LEU A 208 17.10 4.73 9.21
C LEU A 208 17.98 4.90 7.96
N VAL A 209 17.44 4.53 6.80
CA VAL A 209 18.11 4.58 5.50
C VAL A 209 17.14 4.99 4.40
N GLU A 210 17.64 5.41 3.25
CA GLU A 210 16.83 5.48 2.04
C GLU A 210 16.59 4.07 1.47
N SER A 211 15.48 3.88 0.79
CA SER A 211 15.06 2.57 0.24
C SER A 211 16.10 2.01 -0.74
N PHE A 212 16.81 2.89 -1.45
CA PHE A 212 17.83 2.57 -2.43
C PHE A 212 19.26 2.56 -1.87
N ASP A 213 19.47 2.78 -0.57
CA ASP A 213 20.78 2.66 0.05
C ASP A 213 21.21 1.19 0.12
N CYS A 214 22.50 0.94 -0.10
CA CYS A 214 23.09 -0.36 0.23
C CYS A 214 23.26 -0.46 1.76
N ILE A 215 22.50 -1.33 2.41
CA ILE A 215 22.60 -1.52 3.87
C ILE A 215 23.73 -2.45 4.29
N GLY A 216 24.20 -3.29 3.37
CA GLY A 216 25.26 -4.26 3.61
C GLY A 216 25.33 -5.30 2.50
N THR A 217 26.14 -6.34 2.72
CA THR A 217 26.25 -7.51 1.84
C THR A 217 25.71 -8.75 2.54
N VAL A 218 25.39 -9.77 1.76
CA VAL A 218 24.83 -11.02 2.30
C VAL A 218 25.89 -11.74 3.16
N LYS A 219 25.47 -12.19 4.35
CA LYS A 219 26.36 -12.98 5.26
C LYS A 219 26.94 -14.20 4.55
N PRO A 220 28.21 -14.56 4.76
CA PRO A 220 28.85 -15.67 4.02
C PRO A 220 28.11 -17.00 4.13
N GLU A 221 27.60 -17.36 5.31
CA GLU A 221 26.85 -18.58 5.54
C GLU A 221 25.50 -18.59 4.79
N ILE A 222 24.85 -17.45 4.72
CA ILE A 222 23.58 -17.27 3.97
C ILE A 222 23.87 -17.31 2.47
N ALA A 223 24.89 -16.59 1.99
CA ALA A 223 25.28 -16.58 0.59
C ALA A 223 25.58 -18.00 0.07
N LYS A 224 26.29 -18.81 0.88
CA LYS A 224 26.57 -20.20 0.58
C LYS A 224 25.29 -21.04 0.48
N ALA A 225 24.34 -20.84 1.41
CA ALA A 225 23.07 -21.56 1.40
C ALA A 225 22.22 -21.18 0.18
N LEU A 226 22.27 -19.92 -0.26
CA LEU A 226 21.54 -19.42 -1.41
C LEU A 226 22.21 -19.71 -2.76
N GLY A 227 23.46 -20.17 -2.77
CA GLY A 227 24.22 -20.39 -4.01
C GLY A 227 24.62 -19.10 -4.74
N ILE A 228 24.85 -18.00 -3.98
CA ILE A 228 25.23 -16.68 -4.51
C ILE A 228 26.56 -16.22 -3.91
N SER A 229 27.10 -15.11 -4.42
CA SER A 229 28.31 -14.50 -3.85
C SER A 229 28.02 -13.78 -2.52
N PRO A 230 28.90 -13.84 -1.50
CA PRO A 230 28.78 -13.02 -0.30
C PRO A 230 28.98 -11.50 -0.59
N ALA A 231 29.41 -11.12 -1.78
CA ALA A 231 29.50 -9.71 -2.21
C ALA A 231 28.18 -9.13 -2.71
N VAL A 232 27.11 -9.94 -2.79
CA VAL A 232 25.78 -9.46 -3.19
C VAL A 232 25.30 -8.40 -2.22
N LYS A 233 24.98 -7.21 -2.76
CA LYS A 233 24.48 -6.09 -1.98
C LYS A 233 23.01 -6.24 -1.67
N VAL A 234 22.59 -5.75 -0.50
CA VAL A 234 21.18 -5.70 -0.10
C VAL A 234 20.75 -4.24 0.01
N ALA A 235 19.68 -3.87 -0.67
CA ALA A 235 19.09 -2.54 -0.59
C ALA A 235 18.27 -2.38 0.70
N GLY A 236 18.05 -1.15 1.15
CA GLY A 236 17.11 -0.82 2.23
C GLY A 236 15.73 -1.44 2.00
N GLY A 237 15.33 -1.50 0.75
CA GLY A 237 14.01 -1.98 0.36
C GLY A 237 12.93 -0.97 0.68
N ALA A 238 11.65 -1.35 0.61
CA ALA A 238 10.54 -0.42 0.84
C ALA A 238 9.32 -1.12 1.41
N GLY A 239 8.41 -0.39 2.04
CA GLY A 239 7.05 -0.88 2.26
C GLY A 239 6.41 -1.27 0.93
N ASP A 240 5.54 -2.29 0.94
CA ASP A 240 4.97 -2.89 -0.29
C ASP A 240 4.35 -1.87 -1.25
N ASN A 241 3.61 -0.88 -0.71
CA ASN A 241 2.99 0.18 -1.52
C ASN A 241 4.03 1.08 -2.20
N ALA A 242 5.11 1.46 -1.49
CA ALA A 242 6.18 2.28 -2.06
C ALA A 242 7.03 1.48 -3.06
N ALA A 243 7.29 0.19 -2.78
CA ALA A 243 7.94 -0.71 -3.72
C ALA A 243 7.10 -0.90 -5.00
N ALA A 244 5.78 -1.10 -4.86
CA ALA A 244 4.87 -1.17 -6.00
C ALA A 244 4.85 0.14 -6.81
N ALA A 245 4.92 1.28 -6.12
CA ALA A 245 5.01 2.58 -6.78
C ALA A 245 6.28 2.71 -7.63
N VAL A 246 7.44 2.29 -7.12
CA VAL A 246 8.69 2.20 -7.91
C VAL A 246 8.51 1.24 -9.09
N GLY A 247 8.00 0.03 -8.86
CA GLY A 247 7.77 -0.97 -9.91
C GLY A 247 6.78 -0.53 -11.00
N THR A 248 5.96 0.48 -10.73
CA THR A 248 5.02 1.08 -11.68
C THR A 248 5.43 2.47 -12.16
N GLY A 249 6.62 2.95 -11.79
CA GLY A 249 7.15 4.26 -12.19
C GLY A 249 6.37 5.44 -11.61
N VAL A 250 5.80 5.28 -10.43
CA VAL A 250 5.10 6.34 -9.69
C VAL A 250 6.09 6.97 -8.73
N VAL A 251 6.92 7.86 -9.26
CA VAL A 251 8.03 8.54 -8.55
C VAL A 251 8.05 10.01 -8.95
N GLY A 252 8.79 10.82 -8.21
CA GLY A 252 8.93 12.27 -8.44
C GLY A 252 7.66 13.06 -8.13
N GLN A 253 7.60 14.29 -8.60
CA GLN A 253 6.49 15.20 -8.33
C GLN A 253 5.26 14.85 -9.16
N GLY A 254 4.14 14.54 -8.50
CA GLY A 254 2.84 14.32 -9.16
C GLY A 254 2.68 12.95 -9.80
N GLY A 255 3.61 12.02 -9.60
CA GLY A 255 3.38 10.62 -9.94
C GLY A 255 2.15 10.10 -9.20
N CYS A 256 1.24 9.41 -9.92
CA CYS A 256 0.00 8.91 -9.34
C CYS A 256 -0.30 7.49 -9.80
N ASN A 257 -0.81 6.66 -8.89
CA ASN A 257 -1.36 5.34 -9.20
C ASN A 257 -2.68 5.14 -8.49
N ILE A 258 -3.66 4.65 -9.23
CA ILE A 258 -4.97 4.24 -8.71
C ILE A 258 -5.11 2.73 -8.88
N SER A 259 -5.29 2.03 -7.76
CA SER A 259 -5.57 0.60 -7.79
C SER A 259 -7.05 0.33 -7.56
N LEU A 260 -7.69 -0.37 -8.50
CA LEU A 260 -9.07 -0.85 -8.43
C LEU A 260 -9.10 -2.34 -8.09
N GLY A 261 -8.63 -2.69 -6.90
CA GLY A 261 -8.72 -4.03 -6.32
C GLY A 261 -10.02 -4.25 -5.55
N THR A 262 -10.08 -5.27 -4.68
CA THR A 262 -11.18 -5.45 -3.71
C THR A 262 -11.40 -4.16 -2.93
N SER A 263 -10.34 -3.60 -2.35
CA SER A 263 -10.23 -2.23 -1.86
C SER A 263 -9.65 -1.33 -2.96
N GLY A 264 -9.73 0.00 -2.77
CA GLY A 264 -9.13 0.99 -3.66
C GLY A 264 -7.96 1.69 -2.98
N THR A 265 -6.92 2.03 -3.74
CA THR A 265 -5.87 2.92 -3.26
C THR A 265 -5.61 4.04 -4.25
N VAL A 266 -5.31 5.21 -3.70
CA VAL A 266 -4.77 6.36 -4.43
C VAL A 266 -3.41 6.64 -3.85
N PHE A 267 -2.36 6.44 -4.63
CA PHE A 267 -0.99 6.73 -4.25
C PHE A 267 -0.49 7.93 -5.06
N VAL A 268 0.02 8.95 -4.38
CA VAL A 268 0.47 10.20 -5.02
C VAL A 268 1.86 10.53 -4.52
N SER A 269 2.87 10.49 -5.39
CA SER A 269 4.24 10.89 -5.03
C SER A 269 4.43 12.41 -5.07
N SER A 270 5.29 12.92 -4.21
CA SER A 270 5.62 14.34 -4.08
C SER A 270 7.09 14.54 -3.75
N ALA A 271 7.71 15.52 -4.39
CA ALA A 271 9.08 15.92 -4.09
C ALA A 271 9.20 16.73 -2.78
N SER A 272 8.08 17.18 -2.21
CA SER A 272 8.04 17.95 -0.97
C SER A 272 7.07 17.33 0.03
N PHE A 273 7.40 17.47 1.32
CA PHE A 273 6.52 17.05 2.40
C PHE A 273 5.19 17.80 2.37
N GLY A 274 4.12 17.07 2.66
CA GLY A 274 2.78 17.62 2.85
C GLY A 274 1.92 16.67 3.65
N VAL A 275 1.05 17.23 4.50
CA VAL A 275 0.08 16.49 5.29
C VAL A 275 -1.27 17.22 5.22
N ASP A 276 -2.35 16.47 4.99
CA ASP A 276 -3.69 17.03 5.05
C ASP A 276 -4.07 17.37 6.49
N PRO A 277 -4.59 18.57 6.77
CA PRO A 277 -4.94 18.98 8.14
C PRO A 277 -5.93 18.06 8.87
N ASN A 278 -6.74 17.31 8.12
CA ASN A 278 -7.69 16.33 8.66
C ASN A 278 -7.13 14.90 8.67
N ASN A 279 -5.89 14.69 8.23
CA ASN A 279 -5.30 13.36 8.03
C ASN A 279 -6.21 12.44 7.18
N ALA A 280 -6.84 13.01 6.16
CA ALA A 280 -7.69 12.27 5.23
C ALA A 280 -6.92 11.27 4.39
N LEU A 281 -5.65 11.57 4.12
CA LEU A 281 -4.68 10.66 3.49
C LEU A 281 -3.51 10.40 4.44
N HIS A 282 -2.91 9.22 4.34
CA HIS A 282 -1.63 8.95 4.99
C HIS A 282 -0.52 9.76 4.32
N ALA A 283 0.38 10.33 5.10
CA ALA A 283 1.57 11.01 4.61
C ALA A 283 2.81 10.20 5.02
N PHE A 284 3.53 9.67 4.05
CA PHE A 284 4.69 8.80 4.26
C PHE A 284 5.90 9.30 3.45
N ALA A 285 7.11 8.93 3.85
CA ALA A 285 8.27 9.01 2.99
C ALA A 285 8.13 8.03 1.82
N HIS A 286 8.71 8.37 0.67
CA HIS A 286 8.65 7.54 -0.52
C HIS A 286 9.99 6.89 -0.82
N ALA A 287 9.95 5.77 -1.54
CA ALA A 287 11.14 4.98 -1.87
C ALA A 287 12.07 5.63 -2.92
N ASP A 288 11.70 6.77 -3.46
CA ASP A 288 12.54 7.59 -4.36
C ASP A 288 13.30 8.72 -3.67
N GLY A 289 13.21 8.81 -2.33
CA GLY A 289 13.81 9.86 -1.52
C GLY A 289 12.88 11.04 -1.22
N GLY A 290 11.72 11.10 -1.84
CA GLY A 290 10.67 12.10 -1.60
C GLY A 290 9.66 11.66 -0.54
N TRP A 291 8.41 12.06 -0.76
CA TRP A 291 7.25 11.70 0.07
C TRP A 291 6.10 11.19 -0.80
N HIS A 292 5.10 10.61 -0.18
CA HIS A 292 3.86 10.27 -0.85
C HIS A 292 2.65 10.45 0.07
N LEU A 293 1.52 10.69 -0.54
CA LEU A 293 0.22 10.62 0.09
C LEU A 293 -0.49 9.34 -0.36
N MET A 294 -1.17 8.67 0.56
CA MET A 294 -1.91 7.45 0.25
C MET A 294 -3.32 7.48 0.81
N GLY A 295 -4.31 7.36 -0.06
CA GLY A 295 -5.70 7.12 0.29
C GLY A 295 -6.03 5.63 0.16
N CYS A 296 -6.65 5.08 1.21
CA CYS A 296 -7.13 3.70 1.23
C CYS A 296 -8.64 3.68 1.36
N MET A 297 -9.32 3.19 0.33
CA MET A 297 -10.76 2.93 0.33
C MET A 297 -11.03 1.47 0.68
N LEU A 298 -11.97 1.21 1.57
CA LEU A 298 -12.27 -0.15 2.04
C LEU A 298 -13.02 -1.00 1.01
N SER A 299 -13.79 -0.37 0.12
CA SER A 299 -14.58 -1.05 -0.89
C SER A 299 -14.46 -0.34 -2.24
N ALA A 300 -13.88 -1.00 -3.24
CA ALA A 300 -13.76 -0.50 -4.61
C ALA A 300 -14.33 -1.51 -5.62
N ALA A 301 -13.54 -2.37 -6.24
CA ALA A 301 -14.08 -3.38 -7.15
C ALA A 301 -14.99 -4.40 -6.43
N SER A 302 -14.82 -4.55 -5.10
CA SER A 302 -15.75 -5.32 -4.28
C SER A 302 -17.19 -4.80 -4.32
N CYS A 303 -17.43 -3.50 -4.53
CA CYS A 303 -18.78 -2.96 -4.69
C CYS A 303 -19.46 -3.50 -5.95
N ASN A 304 -18.72 -3.52 -7.08
CA ASN A 304 -19.25 -4.10 -8.31
C ASN A 304 -19.44 -5.62 -8.19
N LYS A 305 -18.49 -6.30 -7.53
CA LYS A 305 -18.62 -7.74 -7.23
C LYS A 305 -19.86 -8.02 -6.39
N TRP A 306 -20.03 -7.32 -5.27
CA TRP A 306 -21.21 -7.44 -4.41
C TRP A 306 -22.52 -7.20 -5.18
N LEU A 307 -22.59 -6.12 -5.96
CA LEU A 307 -23.80 -5.85 -6.75
C LEU A 307 -24.09 -6.99 -7.73
N CYS A 308 -23.11 -7.43 -8.50
CA CYS A 308 -23.29 -8.46 -9.53
C CYS A 308 -23.58 -9.84 -8.91
N GLU A 309 -22.73 -10.31 -7.99
CA GLU A 309 -22.85 -11.69 -7.47
C GLU A 309 -23.96 -11.84 -6.42
N ASP A 310 -24.02 -10.90 -5.44
CA ASP A 310 -24.94 -11.05 -4.31
C ASP A 310 -26.34 -10.48 -4.59
N ILE A 311 -26.46 -9.44 -5.40
CA ILE A 311 -27.75 -8.80 -5.69
C ILE A 311 -28.30 -9.25 -7.04
N LEU A 312 -27.52 -9.13 -8.11
CA LEU A 312 -27.95 -9.42 -9.48
C LEU A 312 -27.81 -10.90 -9.87
N LYS A 313 -27.10 -11.71 -9.03
CA LYS A 313 -26.90 -13.15 -9.19
C LYS A 313 -26.21 -13.54 -10.50
N THR A 314 -25.17 -12.79 -10.87
CA THR A 314 -24.35 -13.04 -12.05
C THR A 314 -22.87 -12.86 -11.76
N THR A 315 -22.01 -13.62 -12.44
CA THR A 315 -20.55 -13.46 -12.43
C THR A 315 -20.02 -12.85 -13.75
N ASP A 316 -20.91 -12.58 -14.70
CA ASP A 316 -20.55 -11.94 -15.97
C ASP A 316 -20.64 -10.41 -15.85
N TYR A 317 -19.58 -9.84 -15.26
CA TYR A 317 -19.47 -8.38 -15.10
C TYR A 317 -19.46 -7.62 -16.43
N ALA A 318 -18.94 -8.23 -17.50
CA ALA A 318 -18.86 -7.59 -18.80
C ALA A 318 -20.26 -7.48 -19.43
N ALA A 319 -21.06 -8.54 -19.34
CA ALA A 319 -22.46 -8.53 -19.82
C ALA A 319 -23.29 -7.46 -19.11
N GLU A 320 -23.14 -7.31 -17.79
CA GLU A 320 -23.85 -6.28 -17.02
C GLU A 320 -23.53 -4.85 -17.43
N GLN A 321 -22.35 -4.63 -18.02
CA GLN A 321 -21.93 -3.33 -18.51
C GLN A 321 -22.38 -3.03 -19.94
N THR A 322 -22.82 -4.01 -20.73
CA THR A 322 -23.20 -3.82 -22.15
C THR A 322 -24.42 -2.90 -22.32
N GLY A 323 -25.29 -2.83 -21.33
CA GLY A 323 -26.46 -1.95 -21.33
C GLY A 323 -26.15 -0.49 -21.02
N ILE A 324 -24.89 -0.13 -20.72
CA ILE A 324 -24.47 1.24 -20.43
C ILE A 324 -23.86 1.84 -21.69
N THR A 325 -24.61 2.71 -22.35
CA THR A 325 -24.19 3.35 -23.62
C THR A 325 -23.44 4.67 -23.34
N PRO A 326 -22.59 5.15 -24.26
CA PRO A 326 -21.80 6.38 -24.06
C PRO A 326 -22.63 7.63 -23.73
N ASP A 327 -23.86 7.73 -24.26
CA ASP A 327 -24.76 8.85 -24.01
C ASP A 327 -25.39 8.81 -22.60
N MET A 328 -25.39 7.66 -21.93
CA MET A 328 -25.83 7.53 -20.53
C MET A 328 -24.78 8.05 -19.55
N LEU A 329 -23.49 8.10 -19.94
CA LEU A 329 -22.41 8.50 -19.06
C LEU A 329 -22.56 9.96 -18.59
N GLY A 330 -22.43 10.16 -17.28
CA GLY A 330 -22.60 11.47 -16.65
C GLY A 330 -24.06 11.97 -16.61
N ARG A 331 -25.05 11.09 -16.87
CA ARG A 331 -26.49 11.44 -16.87
C ARG A 331 -27.36 10.53 -16.00
N ASN A 332 -26.77 9.53 -15.35
CA ASN A 332 -27.51 8.61 -14.48
C ASN A 332 -28.10 9.38 -13.28
N PRO A 333 -29.41 9.35 -13.03
CA PRO A 333 -30.00 10.02 -11.88
C PRO A 333 -29.66 9.34 -10.55
N VAL A 334 -29.23 8.08 -10.60
CA VAL A 334 -28.89 7.29 -9.41
C VAL A 334 -27.43 7.53 -8.99
N PHE A 335 -27.23 7.71 -7.70
CA PHE A 335 -25.93 7.73 -7.04
C PHE A 335 -25.76 6.53 -6.12
N PHE A 336 -24.53 6.12 -5.92
CA PHE A 336 -24.13 5.10 -4.97
C PHE A 336 -22.98 5.56 -4.10
N LEU A 337 -23.13 5.53 -2.77
CA LEU A 337 -22.04 5.64 -1.82
C LEU A 337 -21.39 4.28 -1.63
N PRO A 338 -20.08 4.09 -1.92
CA PRO A 338 -19.45 2.76 -1.95
C PRO A 338 -19.00 2.25 -0.56
N TYR A 339 -19.54 2.77 0.53
CA TYR A 339 -19.05 2.56 1.89
C TYR A 339 -19.62 1.27 2.54
N LEU A 340 -19.56 0.14 1.84
CA LEU A 340 -20.15 -1.13 2.29
C LEU A 340 -19.54 -1.67 3.60
N MET A 341 -18.28 -1.33 3.88
CA MET A 341 -17.53 -1.76 5.07
C MET A 341 -17.15 -0.59 5.99
N GLY A 342 -17.90 0.52 5.93
CA GLY A 342 -17.39 1.78 6.42
C GLY A 342 -16.39 2.38 5.44
N GLU A 343 -15.72 3.47 5.82
CA GLU A 343 -14.69 4.04 4.96
C GLU A 343 -13.52 4.61 5.77
N ARG A 344 -12.31 4.49 5.20
CA ARG A 344 -11.10 5.11 5.71
C ARG A 344 -10.87 6.44 4.99
N SER A 345 -10.19 6.44 3.87
CA SER A 345 -9.87 7.69 3.17
C SER A 345 -10.98 8.13 2.21
N PRO A 346 -11.31 9.43 2.13
CA PRO A 346 -10.78 10.51 2.98
C PRO A 346 -11.63 10.82 4.22
N ILE A 347 -12.76 10.12 4.44
CA ILE A 347 -13.76 10.50 5.43
C ILE A 347 -13.53 9.93 6.84
N ASN A 348 -12.70 8.89 7.00
CA ASN A 348 -12.35 8.26 8.27
C ASN A 348 -13.58 7.95 9.16
N ASP A 349 -14.63 7.32 8.57
CA ASP A 349 -15.87 6.98 9.26
C ASP A 349 -16.20 5.48 9.11
N THR A 350 -15.99 4.73 10.16
CA THR A 350 -16.33 3.29 10.23
C THR A 350 -17.84 3.04 10.26
N ASN A 351 -18.67 4.05 10.51
CA ASN A 351 -20.14 3.95 10.52
C ASN A 351 -20.76 4.23 9.16
N ALA A 352 -20.01 4.78 8.20
CA ALA A 352 -20.51 4.98 6.85
C ALA A 352 -21.01 3.66 6.23
N ARG A 353 -22.09 3.73 5.43
CA ARG A 353 -22.72 2.54 4.81
C ARG A 353 -22.98 2.79 3.33
N GLY A 354 -23.00 1.68 2.57
CA GLY A 354 -23.43 1.68 1.18
C GLY A 354 -24.87 2.20 1.04
N THR A 355 -25.08 3.11 0.08
CA THR A 355 -26.38 3.78 -0.05
C THR A 355 -26.65 4.11 -1.51
N PHE A 356 -27.84 3.72 -2.02
CA PHE A 356 -28.36 4.19 -3.30
C PHE A 356 -29.33 5.35 -3.09
N ILE A 357 -29.19 6.42 -3.89
CA ILE A 357 -30.05 7.60 -3.87
C ILE A 357 -30.48 7.95 -5.30
N GLY A 358 -31.73 8.37 -5.48
CA GLY A 358 -32.27 8.83 -6.77
C GLY A 358 -32.94 7.72 -7.61
N MET A 359 -33.19 6.55 -7.05
CA MET A 359 -33.92 5.49 -7.74
C MET A 359 -35.42 5.86 -7.96
N THR A 360 -35.92 5.45 -9.09
CA THR A 360 -37.35 5.53 -9.45
C THR A 360 -37.83 4.17 -9.93
N MET A 361 -39.14 4.02 -10.21
CA MET A 361 -39.69 2.77 -10.77
C MET A 361 -39.11 2.44 -12.15
N ASP A 362 -38.61 3.44 -12.86
CA ASP A 362 -38.04 3.31 -14.21
C ASP A 362 -36.50 3.09 -14.18
N THR A 363 -35.91 2.97 -12.99
CA THR A 363 -34.47 2.75 -12.87
C THR A 363 -34.10 1.37 -13.44
N PRO A 364 -33.35 1.30 -14.56
CA PRO A 364 -32.99 0.02 -15.15
C PRO A 364 -31.85 -0.65 -14.38
N ARG A 365 -31.70 -1.96 -14.56
CA ARG A 365 -30.59 -2.74 -14.02
C ARG A 365 -29.23 -2.14 -14.37
N SER A 366 -29.01 -1.71 -15.62
CA SER A 366 -27.80 -1.03 -16.07
C SER A 366 -27.54 0.29 -15.34
N GLY A 367 -28.59 1.01 -14.93
CA GLY A 367 -28.49 2.23 -14.13
C GLY A 367 -27.94 1.98 -12.73
N LEU A 368 -28.24 0.85 -12.11
CA LEU A 368 -27.65 0.46 -10.82
C LEU A 368 -26.17 0.09 -10.97
N VAL A 369 -25.84 -0.68 -12.01
CA VAL A 369 -24.43 -1.02 -12.32
C VAL A 369 -23.61 0.24 -12.58
N GLN A 370 -24.11 1.15 -13.42
CA GLN A 370 -23.46 2.42 -13.70
C GLN A 370 -23.27 3.25 -12.42
N ALA A 371 -24.28 3.32 -11.55
CA ALA A 371 -24.21 4.06 -10.29
C ALA A 371 -23.07 3.53 -9.38
N VAL A 372 -22.86 2.21 -9.34
CA VAL A 372 -21.78 1.60 -8.56
C VAL A 372 -20.41 1.94 -9.16
N LEU A 373 -20.23 1.83 -10.47
CA LEU A 373 -18.98 2.17 -11.14
C LEU A 373 -18.64 3.66 -10.97
N GLU A 374 -19.63 4.55 -11.13
CA GLU A 374 -19.48 5.99 -10.93
C GLU A 374 -19.25 6.34 -9.46
N GLY A 375 -19.94 5.71 -8.52
CA GLY A 375 -19.81 5.96 -7.08
C GLY A 375 -18.42 5.65 -6.56
N VAL A 376 -17.83 4.54 -6.98
CA VAL A 376 -16.43 4.21 -6.68
C VAL A 376 -15.47 5.25 -7.29
N ALA A 377 -15.71 5.68 -8.52
CA ALA A 377 -14.89 6.70 -9.18
C ALA A 377 -14.97 8.06 -8.45
N PHE A 378 -16.15 8.48 -7.99
CA PHE A 378 -16.34 9.71 -7.22
C PHE A 378 -15.61 9.64 -5.86
N ALA A 379 -15.70 8.53 -5.15
CA ALA A 379 -15.02 8.36 -3.87
C ALA A 379 -13.48 8.32 -4.02
N ILE A 380 -12.96 7.72 -5.11
CA ILE A 380 -11.54 7.84 -5.46
C ILE A 380 -11.15 9.29 -5.73
N ARG A 381 -12.01 10.04 -6.44
CA ARG A 381 -11.80 11.46 -6.71
C ARG A 381 -11.69 12.27 -5.42
N ASP A 382 -12.48 11.98 -4.38
CA ASP A 382 -12.36 12.67 -3.10
C ASP A 382 -10.93 12.63 -2.55
N SER A 383 -10.24 11.48 -2.64
CA SER A 383 -8.83 11.36 -2.24
C SER A 383 -7.88 12.12 -3.17
N VAL A 384 -8.13 12.11 -4.48
CA VAL A 384 -7.34 12.87 -5.47
C VAL A 384 -7.46 14.39 -5.22
N GLU A 385 -8.66 14.88 -4.90
CA GLU A 385 -8.88 16.31 -4.61
C GLU A 385 -8.18 16.76 -3.32
N VAL A 386 -8.04 15.90 -2.32
CA VAL A 386 -7.22 16.19 -1.13
C VAL A 386 -5.75 16.43 -1.54
N ALA A 387 -5.17 15.55 -2.36
CA ALA A 387 -3.78 15.71 -2.83
C ALA A 387 -3.61 16.98 -3.69
N LYS A 388 -4.56 17.27 -4.59
CA LYS A 388 -4.58 18.52 -5.37
C LYS A 388 -4.67 19.75 -4.47
N GLY A 389 -5.47 19.68 -3.39
CA GLY A 389 -5.60 20.75 -2.40
C GLY A 389 -4.29 21.08 -1.68
N LEU A 390 -3.36 20.15 -1.60
CA LEU A 390 -1.99 20.34 -1.09
C LEU A 390 -1.01 20.89 -2.15
N GLY A 391 -1.51 21.25 -3.34
CA GLY A 391 -0.71 21.85 -4.41
C GLY A 391 0.05 20.84 -5.27
N ILE A 392 -0.25 19.55 -5.18
CA ILE A 392 0.39 18.52 -6.02
C ILE A 392 -0.28 18.52 -7.40
N PRO A 393 0.48 18.77 -8.50
CA PRO A 393 -0.09 18.76 -9.83
C PRO A 393 -0.38 17.34 -10.30
N LEU A 394 -1.65 16.98 -10.45
CA LEU A 394 -2.09 15.67 -10.92
C LEU A 394 -2.79 15.81 -12.26
N THR A 395 -2.13 15.38 -13.34
CA THR A 395 -2.65 15.43 -14.72
C THR A 395 -2.87 14.04 -15.30
N SER A 396 -2.15 13.04 -14.82
CA SER A 396 -2.29 11.64 -15.21
C SER A 396 -2.18 10.71 -14.00
N SER A 397 -2.62 9.47 -14.17
CA SER A 397 -2.45 8.40 -13.18
C SER A 397 -2.23 7.07 -13.88
N LYS A 398 -1.33 6.24 -13.35
CA LYS A 398 -1.37 4.82 -13.65
C LYS A 398 -2.62 4.22 -13.06
N ILE A 399 -3.14 3.15 -13.70
CA ILE A 399 -4.31 2.43 -13.19
C ILE A 399 -4.05 0.93 -13.26
N CYS A 400 -4.33 0.23 -12.16
CA CYS A 400 -4.12 -1.21 -12.02
C CYS A 400 -5.27 -1.89 -11.26
N GLY A 401 -5.15 -3.21 -11.08
CA GLY A 401 -6.12 -4.02 -10.37
C GLY A 401 -7.24 -4.58 -11.24
N GLY A 402 -8.09 -5.42 -10.63
CA GLY A 402 -9.14 -6.16 -11.35
C GLY A 402 -10.17 -5.27 -12.05
N GLY A 403 -10.55 -4.15 -11.43
CA GLY A 403 -11.50 -3.19 -12.01
C GLY A 403 -10.93 -2.45 -13.24
N ALA A 404 -9.62 -2.26 -13.31
CA ALA A 404 -8.94 -1.65 -14.45
C ALA A 404 -9.01 -2.49 -15.75
N LYS A 405 -9.44 -3.76 -15.66
CA LYS A 405 -9.68 -4.60 -16.84
C LYS A 405 -10.93 -4.17 -17.63
N SER A 406 -11.87 -3.44 -17.01
CA SER A 406 -13.07 -2.92 -17.69
C SER A 406 -12.75 -1.64 -18.48
N PRO A 407 -12.88 -1.63 -19.83
CA PRO A 407 -12.73 -0.42 -20.62
C PRO A 407 -13.72 0.67 -20.23
N LEU A 408 -14.98 0.29 -19.94
CA LEU A 408 -16.02 1.22 -19.52
C LEU A 408 -15.64 1.90 -18.19
N TRP A 409 -15.17 1.13 -17.20
CA TRP A 409 -14.82 1.71 -15.91
C TRP A 409 -13.61 2.65 -16.03
N LYS A 410 -12.62 2.31 -16.85
CA LYS A 410 -11.51 3.22 -17.16
C LYS A 410 -12.00 4.53 -17.80
N THR A 411 -12.96 4.43 -18.74
CA THR A 411 -13.56 5.64 -19.36
C THR A 411 -14.27 6.49 -18.30
N ILE A 412 -15.11 5.88 -17.44
CA ILE A 412 -15.77 6.57 -16.33
C ILE A 412 -14.72 7.25 -15.43
N MET A 413 -13.71 6.49 -15.00
CA MET A 413 -12.66 6.98 -14.10
C MET A 413 -11.90 8.17 -14.69
N ALA A 414 -11.42 8.07 -15.94
CA ALA A 414 -10.68 9.16 -16.60
C ALA A 414 -11.50 10.45 -16.63
N ASN A 415 -12.80 10.35 -16.93
CA ASN A 415 -13.69 11.50 -17.04
C ASN A 415 -14.13 12.05 -15.68
N VAL A 416 -14.37 11.18 -14.68
CA VAL A 416 -14.67 11.60 -13.31
C VAL A 416 -13.49 12.35 -12.69
N LEU A 417 -12.27 11.85 -12.88
CA LEU A 417 -11.05 12.48 -12.36
C LEU A 417 -10.58 13.68 -13.19
N ASN A 418 -11.05 13.79 -14.44
CA ASN A 418 -10.51 14.68 -15.46
C ASN A 418 -8.99 14.55 -15.57
N MET A 419 -8.50 13.30 -15.65
CA MET A 419 -7.09 12.92 -15.71
C MET A 419 -6.87 11.83 -16.75
N GLU A 420 -5.73 11.86 -17.46
CA GLU A 420 -5.34 10.75 -18.31
C GLU A 420 -5.02 9.52 -17.48
N LEU A 421 -5.51 8.35 -17.89
CA LEU A 421 -5.18 7.07 -17.25
C LEU A 421 -4.20 6.29 -18.13
N GLU A 422 -3.10 5.84 -17.51
CA GLU A 422 -2.04 5.07 -18.15
C GLU A 422 -2.13 3.61 -17.71
N CYS A 423 -2.29 2.70 -18.68
CA CYS A 423 -2.22 1.25 -18.46
C CYS A 423 -0.81 0.77 -18.80
N LEU A 424 -0.16 0.05 -17.88
CA LEU A 424 1.21 -0.44 -18.06
C LEU A 424 1.25 -1.73 -18.89
N GLU A 425 2.39 -1.99 -19.55
CA GLU A 425 2.65 -3.24 -20.29
C GLU A 425 2.76 -4.45 -19.34
N SER A 426 3.30 -4.22 -18.15
CA SER A 426 3.53 -5.25 -17.14
C SER A 426 3.27 -4.69 -15.75
N GLU A 427 2.66 -5.50 -14.88
CA GLU A 427 2.41 -5.20 -13.48
C GLU A 427 3.04 -6.31 -12.62
N GLN A 428 4.33 -6.16 -12.24
CA GLN A 428 5.03 -7.11 -11.38
C GLN A 428 5.06 -6.68 -9.90
N GLY A 429 4.42 -5.55 -9.60
CA GLY A 429 4.20 -5.09 -8.22
C GLY A 429 5.48 -4.83 -7.42
N PRO A 430 5.43 -5.08 -6.08
CA PRO A 430 6.53 -4.78 -5.16
C PRO A 430 7.84 -5.49 -5.48
N GLY A 431 7.78 -6.72 -6.03
CA GLY A 431 8.98 -7.48 -6.39
C GLY A 431 9.82 -6.78 -7.48
N MET A 432 9.18 -6.21 -8.50
CA MET A 432 9.89 -5.42 -9.51
C MET A 432 10.52 -4.17 -8.90
N GLY A 433 9.75 -3.45 -8.06
CA GLY A 433 10.28 -2.28 -7.34
C GLY A 433 11.48 -2.63 -6.46
N GLY A 434 11.43 -3.75 -5.73
CA GLY A 434 12.55 -4.25 -4.94
C GLY A 434 13.80 -4.50 -5.80
N ALA A 435 13.67 -5.18 -6.95
CA ALA A 435 14.79 -5.40 -7.86
C ALA A 435 15.35 -4.07 -8.42
N MET A 436 14.49 -3.11 -8.75
CA MET A 436 14.90 -1.78 -9.24
C MET A 436 15.65 -0.99 -8.16
N LEU A 437 15.19 -1.04 -6.89
CA LEU A 437 15.91 -0.44 -5.75
C LEU A 437 17.29 -1.10 -5.55
N ALA A 438 17.40 -2.43 -5.74
CA ALA A 438 18.68 -3.13 -5.68
C ALA A 438 19.63 -2.69 -6.81
N MET A 439 19.13 -2.41 -8.00
CA MET A 439 19.94 -1.86 -9.10
C MET A 439 20.56 -0.51 -8.73
N VAL A 440 19.78 0.38 -8.10
CA VAL A 440 20.28 1.68 -7.63
C VAL A 440 21.30 1.48 -6.49
N ALA A 441 21.01 0.62 -5.51
CA ALA A 441 21.94 0.29 -4.42
C ALA A 441 23.27 -0.29 -4.91
N CYS A 442 23.25 -0.97 -6.05
CA CYS A 442 24.48 -1.50 -6.69
C CYS A 442 25.21 -0.46 -7.53
N GLY A 443 24.61 0.68 -7.85
CA GLY A 443 25.18 1.70 -8.73
C GLY A 443 25.04 1.38 -10.23
N GLU A 444 24.10 0.49 -10.60
CA GLU A 444 23.74 0.21 -11.99
C GLU A 444 23.02 1.41 -12.60
N TYR A 445 22.21 2.12 -11.79
CA TYR A 445 21.50 3.35 -12.13
C TYR A 445 21.75 4.42 -11.05
N ASP A 446 21.81 5.67 -11.49
CA ASP A 446 22.13 6.81 -10.60
C ASP A 446 20.97 7.23 -9.69
N SER A 447 19.73 6.83 -10.02
CA SER A 447 18.54 7.19 -9.24
C SER A 447 17.38 6.24 -9.50
N VAL A 448 16.40 6.26 -8.57
CA VAL A 448 15.13 5.52 -8.72
C VAL A 448 14.34 6.03 -9.94
N GLN A 449 14.38 7.34 -10.21
CA GLN A 449 13.74 7.91 -11.41
C GLN A 449 14.34 7.33 -12.69
N ALA A 450 15.68 7.26 -12.77
CA ALA A 450 16.37 6.77 -13.98
C ALA A 450 16.03 5.30 -14.30
N VAL A 451 15.94 4.44 -13.28
CA VAL A 451 15.56 3.03 -13.48
C VAL A 451 14.08 2.89 -13.84
N CYS A 452 13.19 3.73 -13.28
CA CYS A 452 11.78 3.78 -13.65
C CYS A 452 11.57 4.20 -15.10
N ASP A 453 12.22 5.28 -15.53
CA ASP A 453 12.15 5.78 -16.91
C ASP A 453 12.65 4.74 -17.94
N LYS A 454 13.56 3.87 -17.52
CA LYS A 454 14.11 2.83 -18.37
C LYS A 454 13.21 1.62 -18.54
N PHE A 455 12.48 1.20 -17.48
CA PHE A 455 11.81 -0.11 -17.48
C PHE A 455 10.30 -0.05 -17.41
N VAL A 456 9.72 1.08 -17.04
CA VAL A 456 8.26 1.19 -16.94
C VAL A 456 7.69 1.79 -18.21
N HIS A 457 6.93 0.99 -18.96
CA HIS A 457 6.36 1.37 -20.23
C HIS A 457 4.83 1.39 -20.17
N VAL A 458 4.26 2.42 -20.81
CA VAL A 458 2.81 2.59 -20.95
C VAL A 458 2.34 1.86 -22.22
N ALA A 459 1.47 0.88 -22.05
CA ALA A 459 0.88 0.13 -23.15
C ALA A 459 -0.26 0.89 -23.85
N SER A 460 -1.08 1.58 -23.06
CA SER A 460 -2.24 2.34 -23.60
C SER A 460 -2.65 3.47 -22.66
N ARG A 461 -3.37 4.46 -23.23
CA ARG A 461 -3.90 5.60 -22.48
C ARG A 461 -5.39 5.75 -22.69
N VAL A 462 -6.08 6.26 -21.67
CA VAL A 462 -7.47 6.68 -21.74
C VAL A 462 -7.53 8.15 -21.36
N THR A 463 -7.75 8.98 -22.38
CA THR A 463 -7.82 10.43 -22.23
C THR A 463 -9.26 10.87 -21.90
N PRO A 464 -9.48 11.78 -20.95
CA PRO A 464 -10.82 12.29 -20.66
C PRO A 464 -11.37 13.09 -21.86
N ASP A 465 -12.67 12.94 -22.09
CA ASP A 465 -13.43 13.79 -23.03
C ASP A 465 -13.89 15.05 -22.28
N PRO A 466 -13.58 16.28 -22.77
CA PRO A 466 -13.90 17.51 -22.07
C PRO A 466 -15.39 17.72 -21.78
N GLU A 467 -16.28 17.30 -22.69
CA GLU A 467 -17.73 17.46 -22.50
C GLU A 467 -18.24 16.45 -21.46
N LEU A 468 -17.75 15.22 -21.49
CA LEU A 468 -18.10 14.19 -20.53
C LEU A 468 -17.53 14.52 -19.14
N ALA A 469 -16.31 15.00 -19.05
CA ALA A 469 -15.69 15.45 -17.79
C ALA A 469 -16.49 16.62 -17.18
N ALA A 470 -16.96 17.58 -17.98
CA ALA A 470 -17.81 18.65 -17.51
C ALA A 470 -19.19 18.18 -16.99
N ARG A 471 -19.74 17.09 -17.59
CA ARG A 471 -20.96 16.46 -17.06
C ARG A 471 -20.70 15.75 -15.73
N TYR A 472 -19.59 15.04 -15.61
CA TYR A 472 -19.21 14.38 -14.36
C TYR A 472 -18.86 15.35 -13.26
N GLU A 473 -18.31 16.52 -13.57
CA GLU A 473 -18.05 17.58 -12.58
C GLU A 473 -19.33 17.99 -11.84
N LYS A 474 -20.42 18.21 -12.57
CA LYS A 474 -21.71 18.57 -11.96
C LYS A 474 -22.22 17.44 -11.05
N ARG A 475 -22.09 16.19 -11.49
CA ARG A 475 -22.50 15.03 -10.70
C ARG A 475 -21.61 14.82 -9.47
N TYR A 476 -20.33 15.06 -9.60
CA TYR A 476 -19.40 14.96 -8.48
C TYR A 476 -19.74 15.96 -7.38
N GLN A 477 -20.08 17.19 -7.73
CA GLN A 477 -20.54 18.18 -6.74
C GLN A 477 -21.81 17.70 -6.00
N GLN A 478 -22.75 17.06 -6.68
CA GLN A 478 -23.92 16.44 -6.05
C GLN A 478 -23.57 15.25 -5.16
N PHE A 479 -22.64 14.38 -5.62
CA PHE A 479 -22.17 13.22 -4.85
C PHE A 479 -21.59 13.63 -3.49
N ARG A 480 -20.79 14.70 -3.46
CA ARG A 480 -20.17 15.22 -2.23
C ARG A 480 -21.17 15.66 -1.16
N GLU A 481 -22.40 15.99 -1.52
CA GLU A 481 -23.44 16.37 -0.58
C GLU A 481 -24.10 15.15 0.12
N ILE A 482 -24.01 13.97 -0.46
CA ILE A 482 -24.77 12.80 -0.01
C ILE A 482 -24.24 12.28 1.33
N TYR A 483 -22.93 12.03 1.46
CA TYR A 483 -22.37 11.52 2.71
C TYR A 483 -22.63 12.46 3.91
N PRO A 484 -22.37 13.78 3.83
CA PRO A 484 -22.71 14.68 4.92
C PRO A 484 -24.20 14.63 5.33
N ALA A 485 -25.10 14.50 4.37
CA ALA A 485 -26.54 14.39 4.62
C ALA A 485 -26.93 13.05 5.31
N CYS A 486 -26.18 11.97 5.07
CA CYS A 486 -26.46 10.64 5.62
C CYS A 486 -25.67 10.34 6.91
N ARG A 487 -24.61 11.07 7.21
CA ARG A 487 -23.64 10.75 8.28
C ARG A 487 -24.28 10.52 9.64
N ASP A 488 -25.18 11.38 10.07
CA ASP A 488 -25.82 11.26 11.38
C ASP A 488 -26.81 10.09 11.44
N LEU A 489 -27.40 9.73 10.31
CA LEU A 489 -28.24 8.54 10.18
C LEU A 489 -27.41 7.27 10.31
N PHE A 490 -26.25 7.19 9.65
CA PHE A 490 -25.34 6.03 9.77
C PHE A 490 -24.91 5.77 11.23
N ARG A 491 -24.64 6.81 11.99
CA ARG A 491 -24.30 6.68 13.41
C ARG A 491 -25.44 6.11 14.25
N LYS A 492 -26.69 6.48 13.95
CA LYS A 492 -27.86 5.95 14.64
C LYS A 492 -28.11 4.48 14.30
N LEU A 493 -27.87 4.05 13.07
CA LEU A 493 -28.04 2.65 12.65
C LEU A 493 -27.07 1.69 13.39
N LYS A 494 -25.92 2.16 13.89
CA LYS A 494 -24.97 1.31 14.64
C LYS A 494 -25.45 0.99 16.06
N THR A 495 -26.22 1.85 16.68
CA THR A 495 -26.64 1.67 18.09
C THR A 495 -27.70 0.58 18.26
N ASP A 496 -28.28 0.10 17.16
CA ASP A 496 -29.37 -0.90 17.18
C ASP A 496 -28.91 -2.29 16.66
N MET A 497 -27.63 -2.48 16.34
CA MET A 497 -27.00 -3.74 15.93
C MET A 497 -26.03 -4.26 17.00
#